data_aa94237c3dd61df07e9b47e942c8757a
#
_entry.id   aa94237c3dd61df07e9b47e942c8757a
#
_cell.length_a   1.000
_cell.length_b   1.000
_cell.length_c   1.000
_cell.angle_alpha   90.00
_cell.angle_beta   90.00
_cell.angle_gamma   90.00
#
_symmetry.space_group_name_H-M   'P 1'
#
loop_
_entity.id
_entity.type
_entity.pdbx_description
1 polymer ?
#
loop_
_entity_poly.entity_id
_entity_poly.type
_entity_poly.pdbx_seq_one_letter_code
_entity_poly.pdbx_strand_id
1 'polypeptide(L)'
;MNLSQLHVLVVGGATGGAATALLLARAGARVTLLEKVAQPRAVGAGIGLAENGLAVLESIGLGPAIAAHGRAVDSPAIVDGRSRLMLAPPRPTPRVRMIRRSDLQGLLLDALAAEPRVERQFGAEVIGAERDGRVTARVDGRTVEHRADLVVGADGVHSRIRTAGDFGARVRPPGIAYLRALVDVEAAQGVEAWTGAGIFGSFAVDGGTYFFASAGTRACRHAIAARDLEALRAVWARAYPPSIPLLGAVRRFDDLIFNRVIRVDCQRWVDGRLALLGDAAHAMSPNLGQGANSALVDAAVLLDELRRAADLASGLDAYQRRRRPAVQRVARAAGSMGALAEITNPVARWLRDRLLLPVAARFGGDAAAVVMQELPATLLAIGRA
;
A
#
# COMPACT_ATOMS: atom_id res chain seq x y z
N MET A 1 23.22 15.17 -8.13
CA MET A 1 24.15 14.34 -8.93
C MET A 1 23.60 14.10 -10.34
N ASN A 2 24.45 13.70 -11.30
CA ASN A 2 23.99 13.34 -12.64
C ASN A 2 23.49 11.91 -12.68
N LEU A 3 22.17 11.71 -12.82
CA LEU A 3 21.55 10.38 -12.82
C LEU A 3 21.79 9.58 -14.10
N SER A 4 22.18 10.22 -15.21
CA SER A 4 22.43 9.52 -16.49
C SER A 4 23.63 8.55 -16.45
N GLN A 5 24.45 8.67 -15.45
CA GLN A 5 25.60 7.77 -15.22
C GLN A 5 25.27 6.60 -14.28
N LEU A 6 24.06 6.63 -13.66
CA LEU A 6 23.66 5.57 -12.73
C LEU A 6 23.01 4.40 -13.44
N HIS A 7 23.44 3.20 -13.05
CA HIS A 7 22.68 1.98 -13.24
C HIS A 7 21.96 1.61 -11.94
N VAL A 8 20.64 1.60 -11.98
CA VAL A 8 19.79 1.26 -10.84
C VAL A 8 19.12 -0.07 -11.06
N LEU A 9 19.24 -0.98 -10.11
CA LEU A 9 18.51 -2.24 -10.08
C LEU A 9 17.31 -2.10 -9.12
N VAL A 10 16.10 -2.23 -9.62
CA VAL A 10 14.87 -2.21 -8.82
C VAL A 10 14.37 -3.65 -8.66
N VAL A 11 14.22 -4.10 -7.42
CA VAL A 11 13.73 -5.44 -7.09
C VAL A 11 12.28 -5.37 -6.64
N GLY A 12 11.37 -5.96 -7.43
CA GLY A 12 9.92 -5.92 -7.24
C GLY A 12 9.21 -4.95 -8.19
N GLY A 13 8.29 -5.46 -9.00
CA GLY A 13 7.55 -4.73 -10.04
C GLY A 13 6.14 -4.28 -9.64
N ALA A 14 5.80 -4.28 -8.33
CA ALA A 14 4.53 -3.76 -7.82
C ALA A 14 4.55 -2.22 -7.80
N THR A 15 3.46 -1.59 -7.30
CA THR A 15 3.22 -0.14 -7.36
C THR A 15 4.44 0.72 -7.03
N GLY A 16 5.12 0.46 -5.90
CA GLY A 16 6.28 1.27 -5.48
C GLY A 16 7.50 1.08 -6.38
N GLY A 17 7.83 -0.18 -6.73
CA GLY A 17 8.99 -0.47 -7.58
C GLY A 17 8.78 -0.02 -9.03
N ALA A 18 7.60 -0.23 -9.59
CA ALA A 18 7.26 0.26 -10.93
C ALA A 18 7.35 1.80 -11.01
N ALA A 19 6.79 2.52 -10.04
CA ALA A 19 6.90 3.98 -9.97
C ALA A 19 8.36 4.43 -9.81
N THR A 20 9.15 3.73 -8.98
CA THR A 20 10.59 4.02 -8.81
C THR A 20 11.36 3.87 -10.11
N ALA A 21 11.12 2.75 -10.82
CA ALA A 21 11.77 2.49 -12.11
C ALA A 21 11.44 3.57 -13.15
N LEU A 22 10.16 3.96 -13.26
CA LEU A 22 9.72 5.01 -14.18
C LEU A 22 10.32 6.37 -13.83
N LEU A 23 10.27 6.76 -12.56
CA LEU A 23 10.79 8.05 -12.10
C LEU A 23 12.30 8.16 -12.34
N LEU A 24 13.07 7.16 -11.98
CA LEU A 24 14.53 7.17 -12.15
C LEU A 24 14.93 7.10 -13.64
N ALA A 25 14.23 6.29 -14.44
CA ALA A 25 14.50 6.18 -15.88
C ALA A 25 14.23 7.50 -16.60
N ARG A 26 13.11 8.17 -16.31
CA ARG A 26 12.78 9.48 -16.89
C ARG A 26 13.73 10.59 -16.44
N ALA A 27 14.33 10.43 -15.27
CA ALA A 27 15.38 11.29 -14.78
C ALA A 27 16.77 11.00 -15.40
N GLY A 28 16.84 10.03 -16.32
CA GLY A 28 18.04 9.72 -17.10
C GLY A 28 18.77 8.44 -16.69
N ALA A 29 18.48 7.85 -15.54
CA ALA A 29 19.16 6.63 -15.10
C ALA A 29 18.85 5.43 -16.01
N ARG A 30 19.81 4.51 -16.14
CA ARG A 30 19.55 3.17 -16.69
C ARG A 30 18.97 2.31 -15.59
N VAL A 31 17.82 1.69 -15.83
CA VAL A 31 17.12 0.89 -14.82
C VAL A 31 16.94 -0.54 -15.29
N THR A 32 17.30 -1.51 -14.44
CA THR A 32 16.92 -2.90 -14.59
C THR A 32 15.88 -3.23 -13.51
N LEU A 33 14.68 -3.68 -13.92
CA LEU A 33 13.61 -4.09 -13.02
C LEU A 33 13.53 -5.61 -12.98
N LEU A 34 13.74 -6.21 -11.80
CA LEU A 34 13.58 -7.64 -11.56
C LEU A 34 12.26 -7.91 -10.82
N GLU A 35 11.40 -8.74 -11.41
CA GLU A 35 10.14 -9.17 -10.81
C GLU A 35 10.07 -10.71 -10.83
N LYS A 36 9.81 -11.33 -9.68
CA LYS A 36 9.75 -12.79 -9.54
C LYS A 36 8.60 -13.45 -10.28
N VAL A 37 7.50 -12.72 -10.46
CA VAL A 37 6.32 -13.23 -11.15
C VAL A 37 6.52 -13.08 -12.66
N ALA A 38 6.45 -14.20 -13.39
CA ALA A 38 6.66 -14.20 -14.85
C ALA A 38 5.57 -13.41 -15.61
N GLN A 39 4.34 -13.44 -15.10
CA GLN A 39 3.21 -12.67 -15.62
C GLN A 39 2.57 -11.89 -14.49
N PRO A 40 3.05 -10.67 -14.17
CA PRO A 40 2.53 -9.89 -13.07
C PRO A 40 1.06 -9.54 -13.32
N ARG A 41 0.17 -10.21 -12.60
CA ARG A 41 -1.26 -9.90 -12.55
C ARG A 41 -1.59 -9.56 -11.11
N ALA A 42 -2.07 -8.36 -10.87
CA ALA A 42 -2.54 -8.05 -9.53
C ALA A 42 -3.77 -8.91 -9.23
N VAL A 43 -3.71 -9.66 -8.14
CA VAL A 43 -4.86 -10.41 -7.65
C VAL A 43 -5.90 -9.41 -7.16
N GLY A 44 -7.13 -9.57 -7.64
CA GLY A 44 -8.22 -8.62 -7.54
C GLY A 44 -8.54 -8.16 -6.13
N ALA A 45 -8.21 -6.90 -5.85
CA ALA A 45 -8.72 -6.11 -4.74
C ALA A 45 -8.76 -4.66 -5.20
N GLY A 46 -9.58 -3.83 -4.55
CA GLY A 46 -9.51 -2.39 -4.72
C GLY A 46 -8.29 -1.81 -4.00
N ILE A 47 -7.86 -0.66 -4.43
CA ILE A 47 -6.83 0.14 -3.77
C ILE A 47 -7.25 1.61 -3.78
N GLY A 48 -7.11 2.28 -2.64
CA GLY A 48 -7.34 3.71 -2.49
C GLY A 48 -6.07 4.50 -2.78
N LEU A 49 -6.13 5.38 -3.75
CA LEU A 49 -5.08 6.34 -4.08
C LEU A 49 -5.45 7.69 -3.46
N ALA A 50 -4.67 8.12 -2.48
CA ALA A 50 -4.80 9.42 -1.83
C ALA A 50 -4.07 10.51 -2.64
N GLU A 51 -4.28 11.79 -2.30
CA GLU A 51 -3.73 12.93 -3.04
C GLU A 51 -2.22 12.86 -3.24
N ASN A 52 -1.48 12.41 -2.23
CA ASN A 52 -0.04 12.23 -2.31
C ASN A 52 0.37 11.15 -3.34
N GLY A 53 -0.28 9.99 -3.30
CA GLY A 53 -0.04 8.94 -4.30
C GLY A 53 -0.49 9.34 -5.70
N LEU A 54 -1.65 10.01 -5.81
CA LEU A 54 -2.16 10.55 -7.08
C LEU A 54 -1.19 11.55 -7.72
N ALA A 55 -0.61 12.46 -6.92
CA ALA A 55 0.37 13.43 -7.41
C ALA A 55 1.62 12.76 -8.01
N VAL A 56 2.12 11.70 -7.38
CA VAL A 56 3.25 10.91 -7.93
C VAL A 56 2.86 10.22 -9.23
N LEU A 57 1.69 9.58 -9.28
CA LEU A 57 1.22 8.91 -10.50
C LEU A 57 0.95 9.90 -11.64
N GLU A 58 0.44 11.09 -11.31
CA GLU A 58 0.25 12.18 -12.27
C GLU A 58 1.60 12.69 -12.79
N SER A 59 2.62 12.81 -11.93
CA SER A 59 3.96 13.27 -12.32
C SER A 59 4.64 12.33 -13.33
N ILE A 60 4.27 11.05 -13.33
CA ILE A 60 4.70 10.08 -14.34
C ILE A 60 3.68 9.89 -15.48
N GLY A 61 2.77 10.86 -15.67
CA GLY A 61 1.85 10.90 -16.80
C GLY A 61 0.66 9.94 -16.73
N LEU A 62 0.43 9.28 -15.59
CA LEU A 62 -0.69 8.32 -15.43
C LEU A 62 -2.00 8.99 -14.94
N GLY A 63 -2.00 10.29 -14.66
CA GLY A 63 -3.16 11.03 -14.15
C GLY A 63 -4.44 10.79 -14.97
N PRO A 64 -4.45 11.02 -16.30
CA PRO A 64 -5.63 10.80 -17.14
C PRO A 64 -6.15 9.36 -17.10
N ALA A 65 -5.26 8.37 -17.20
CA ALA A 65 -5.62 6.96 -17.16
C ALA A 65 -6.19 6.55 -15.79
N ILE A 66 -5.57 7.02 -14.70
CA ILE A 66 -6.11 6.82 -13.33
C ILE A 66 -7.49 7.49 -13.18
N ALA A 67 -7.71 8.64 -13.80
CA ALA A 67 -9.02 9.31 -13.78
C ALA A 67 -10.09 8.51 -14.54
N ALA A 68 -9.71 7.85 -15.63
CA ALA A 68 -10.63 7.04 -16.45
C ALA A 68 -11.01 5.70 -15.77
N HIS A 69 -10.05 5.02 -15.13
CA HIS A 69 -10.26 3.71 -14.50
C HIS A 69 -10.58 3.77 -13.00
N GLY A 70 -10.36 4.92 -12.35
CA GLY A 70 -10.58 5.08 -10.92
C GLY A 70 -11.86 5.87 -10.62
N ARG A 71 -12.61 5.44 -9.61
CA ARG A 71 -13.75 6.17 -9.09
C ARG A 71 -13.32 7.15 -8.00
N ALA A 72 -13.69 8.43 -8.13
CA ALA A 72 -13.55 9.38 -7.04
C ALA A 72 -14.49 8.97 -5.90
N VAL A 73 -13.96 8.90 -4.70
CA VAL A 73 -14.73 8.63 -3.50
C VAL A 73 -14.41 9.70 -2.47
N ASP A 74 -15.42 10.08 -1.70
CA ASP A 74 -15.20 10.87 -0.51
C ASP A 74 -14.49 10.00 0.55
N SER A 75 -13.75 10.64 1.45
CA SER A 75 -13.22 9.93 2.60
C SER A 75 -14.34 9.19 3.31
N PRO A 76 -14.16 7.91 3.69
CA PRO A 76 -15.25 7.13 4.22
C PRO A 76 -15.78 7.72 5.52
N ALA A 77 -17.10 7.77 5.64
CA ALA A 77 -17.74 7.98 6.92
C ALA A 77 -17.56 6.72 7.77
N ILE A 78 -17.20 6.89 9.04
CA ILE A 78 -17.17 5.79 10.00
C ILE A 78 -18.56 5.68 10.63
N VAL A 79 -19.15 4.48 10.53
CA VAL A 79 -20.50 4.18 11.05
C VAL A 79 -20.45 3.02 12.05
N ASP A 80 -21.49 2.91 12.88
CA ASP A 80 -21.69 1.72 13.72
C ASP A 80 -22.35 0.56 12.93
N GLY A 81 -22.53 -0.59 13.59
CA GLY A 81 -23.17 -1.75 12.97
C GLY A 81 -24.66 -1.54 12.55
N ARG A 82 -25.26 -0.40 12.91
CA ARG A 82 -26.61 0.03 12.52
C ARG A 82 -26.58 1.20 11.54
N SER A 83 -25.45 1.45 10.90
CA SER A 83 -25.21 2.55 9.96
C SER A 83 -25.39 3.97 10.55
N ARG A 84 -25.29 4.11 11.88
CA ARG A 84 -25.32 5.44 12.50
C ARG A 84 -23.93 6.06 12.42
N LEU A 85 -23.87 7.33 12.02
CA LEU A 85 -22.63 8.07 11.90
C LEU A 85 -21.90 8.15 13.26
N MET A 86 -20.66 7.72 13.30
CA MET A 86 -19.77 7.79 14.47
C MET A 86 -18.71 8.87 14.29
N LEU A 87 -18.16 8.97 13.08
CA LEU A 87 -17.16 9.98 12.73
C LEU A 87 -17.40 10.43 11.29
N ALA A 88 -17.62 11.74 11.13
CA ALA A 88 -17.72 12.35 9.81
C ALA A 88 -16.33 12.45 9.17
N PRO A 89 -16.24 12.37 7.82
CA PRO A 89 -14.99 12.64 7.13
C PRO A 89 -14.52 14.08 7.39
N PRO A 90 -13.18 14.34 7.35
CA PRO A 90 -12.64 15.68 7.50
C PRO A 90 -13.16 16.62 6.39
N ARG A 91 -13.19 17.91 6.67
CA ARG A 91 -13.53 18.94 5.69
C ARG A 91 -12.38 19.95 5.58
N PRO A 92 -11.87 20.30 4.37
CA PRO A 92 -12.27 19.71 3.07
C PRO A 92 -11.94 18.23 2.99
N THR A 93 -12.76 17.48 2.24
CA THR A 93 -12.56 16.04 2.05
C THR A 93 -11.36 15.82 1.14
N PRO A 94 -10.30 15.10 1.59
CA PRO A 94 -9.17 14.77 0.73
C PRO A 94 -9.60 13.97 -0.50
N ARG A 95 -8.97 14.22 -1.64
CA ARG A 95 -9.24 13.44 -2.85
C ARG A 95 -8.73 12.02 -2.66
N VAL A 96 -9.63 11.07 -2.85
CA VAL A 96 -9.30 9.64 -2.90
C VAL A 96 -9.90 9.07 -4.17
N ARG A 97 -9.12 8.25 -4.88
CA ARG A 97 -9.63 7.44 -5.98
C ARG A 97 -9.50 5.97 -5.65
N MET A 98 -10.61 5.27 -5.74
CA MET A 98 -10.62 3.81 -5.66
C MET A 98 -10.45 3.23 -7.05
N ILE A 99 -9.45 2.37 -7.23
CA ILE A 99 -9.16 1.69 -8.50
C ILE A 99 -8.95 0.19 -8.24
N ARG A 100 -9.23 -0.64 -9.21
CA ARG A 100 -8.83 -2.06 -9.13
C ARG A 100 -7.30 -2.16 -9.15
N ARG A 101 -6.73 -3.00 -8.29
CA ARG A 101 -5.26 -3.19 -8.28
C ARG A 101 -4.74 -3.74 -9.60
N SER A 102 -5.56 -4.56 -10.30
CA SER A 102 -5.25 -5.04 -11.65
C SER A 102 -5.04 -3.91 -12.64
N ASP A 103 -5.94 -2.92 -12.62
CA ASP A 103 -5.91 -1.81 -13.58
C ASP A 103 -4.73 -0.88 -13.29
N LEU A 104 -4.50 -0.54 -12.01
CA LEU A 104 -3.31 0.22 -11.62
C LEU A 104 -2.03 -0.49 -12.03
N GLN A 105 -1.95 -1.81 -11.81
CA GLN A 105 -0.77 -2.59 -12.18
C GLN A 105 -0.61 -2.64 -13.70
N GLY A 106 -1.70 -2.81 -14.46
CA GLY A 106 -1.68 -2.75 -15.93
C GLY A 106 -1.12 -1.43 -16.44
N LEU A 107 -1.66 -0.30 -15.95
CA LEU A 107 -1.19 1.03 -16.33
C LEU A 107 0.31 1.26 -16.04
N LEU A 108 0.78 0.77 -14.91
CA LEU A 108 2.21 0.85 -14.56
C LEU A 108 3.08 -0.04 -15.47
N LEU A 109 2.61 -1.25 -15.80
CA LEU A 109 3.33 -2.16 -16.69
C LEU A 109 3.39 -1.63 -18.13
N ASP A 110 2.32 -1.01 -18.62
CA ASP A 110 2.26 -0.38 -19.93
C ASP A 110 3.23 0.82 -20.00
N ALA A 111 3.25 1.64 -18.95
CA ALA A 111 4.19 2.75 -18.86
C ALA A 111 5.66 2.28 -18.81
N LEU A 112 5.93 1.19 -18.07
CA LEU A 112 7.25 0.56 -18.06
C LEU A 112 7.63 -0.04 -19.41
N ALA A 113 6.64 -0.55 -20.17
CA ALA A 113 6.88 -1.08 -21.51
C ALA A 113 7.27 0.00 -22.51
N ALA A 114 6.72 1.20 -22.34
CA ALA A 114 6.99 2.35 -23.19
C ALA A 114 8.27 3.12 -22.80
N GLU A 115 8.91 2.79 -21.65
CA GLU A 115 10.09 3.51 -21.16
C GLU A 115 11.39 2.82 -21.63
N PRO A 116 12.13 3.39 -22.60
CA PRO A 116 13.27 2.72 -23.23
C PRO A 116 14.47 2.53 -22.29
N ARG A 117 14.54 3.29 -21.19
CA ARG A 117 15.62 3.19 -20.20
C ARG A 117 15.35 2.14 -19.13
N VAL A 118 14.22 1.42 -19.20
CA VAL A 118 13.86 0.33 -18.29
C VAL A 118 13.97 -1.02 -18.97
N GLU A 119 14.99 -1.79 -18.61
CA GLU A 119 15.06 -3.21 -18.89
C GLU A 119 14.22 -3.98 -17.87
N ARG A 120 13.23 -4.76 -18.31
CA ARG A 120 12.31 -5.52 -17.45
C ARG A 120 12.62 -7.01 -17.54
N GLN A 121 12.86 -7.64 -16.41
CA GLN A 121 13.08 -9.09 -16.31
C GLN A 121 12.02 -9.69 -15.38
N PHE A 122 10.98 -10.27 -15.96
CA PHE A 122 9.95 -11.03 -15.28
C PHE A 122 10.38 -12.49 -15.10
N GLY A 123 9.88 -13.14 -14.04
CA GLY A 123 10.35 -14.49 -13.67
C GLY A 123 11.73 -14.49 -13.02
N ALA A 124 12.25 -13.32 -12.65
CA ALA A 124 13.55 -13.13 -12.01
C ALA A 124 13.40 -13.05 -10.49
N GLU A 125 13.62 -14.15 -9.78
CA GLU A 125 13.57 -14.21 -8.32
C GLU A 125 14.93 -13.83 -7.73
N VAL A 126 15.02 -12.68 -7.05
CA VAL A 126 16.22 -12.31 -6.30
C VAL A 126 16.37 -13.23 -5.10
N ILE A 127 17.54 -13.88 -4.98
CA ILE A 127 17.87 -14.83 -3.93
C ILE A 127 18.97 -14.30 -2.98
N GLY A 128 19.74 -13.29 -3.40
CA GLY A 128 20.79 -12.66 -2.60
C GLY A 128 21.13 -11.26 -3.10
N ALA A 129 21.70 -10.45 -2.23
CA ALA A 129 22.26 -9.14 -2.55
C ALA A 129 23.43 -8.82 -1.62
N GLU A 130 24.34 -7.96 -2.06
CA GLU A 130 25.49 -7.51 -1.31
C GLU A 130 25.52 -5.96 -1.27
N ARG A 131 26.12 -5.41 -0.21
CA ARG A 131 26.20 -3.97 0.03
C ARG A 131 26.95 -3.19 -1.05
N ASP A 132 27.73 -3.86 -1.89
CA ASP A 132 28.48 -3.29 -3.02
C ASP A 132 27.63 -3.17 -4.30
N GLY A 133 26.34 -3.55 -4.26
CA GLY A 133 25.42 -3.47 -5.39
C GLY A 133 25.35 -4.73 -6.25
N ARG A 134 25.92 -5.85 -5.80
CA ARG A 134 25.82 -7.15 -6.44
C ARG A 134 24.50 -7.81 -6.03
N VAL A 135 23.77 -8.37 -6.99
CA VAL A 135 22.50 -9.06 -6.78
C VAL A 135 22.50 -10.37 -7.53
N THR A 136 22.14 -11.43 -6.83
CA THR A 136 21.99 -12.76 -7.39
C THR A 136 20.51 -13.05 -7.58
N ALA A 137 20.10 -13.38 -8.81
CA ALA A 137 18.74 -13.75 -9.16
C ALA A 137 18.67 -15.13 -9.79
N ARG A 138 17.53 -15.79 -9.65
CA ARG A 138 17.18 -17.02 -10.37
C ARG A 138 16.24 -16.66 -11.52
N VAL A 139 16.65 -16.98 -12.76
CA VAL A 139 15.89 -16.76 -13.99
C VAL A 139 15.85 -18.09 -14.74
N ASP A 140 14.68 -18.61 -15.04
CA ASP A 140 14.49 -19.89 -15.74
C ASP A 140 15.32 -21.05 -15.13
N GLY A 141 15.38 -21.09 -13.80
CA GLY A 141 16.15 -22.11 -13.06
C GLY A 141 17.68 -21.87 -13.00
N ARG A 142 18.19 -20.88 -13.71
CA ARG A 142 19.61 -20.52 -13.72
C ARG A 142 19.90 -19.37 -12.78
N THR A 143 21.07 -19.40 -12.14
CA THR A 143 21.55 -18.27 -11.34
C THR A 143 22.24 -17.26 -12.24
N VAL A 144 21.79 -16.01 -12.14
CA VAL A 144 22.31 -14.85 -12.88
C VAL A 144 22.77 -13.81 -11.87
N GLU A 145 23.94 -13.22 -12.10
CA GLU A 145 24.48 -12.14 -11.28
C GLU A 145 24.28 -10.80 -12.00
N HIS A 146 23.80 -9.81 -11.27
CA HIS A 146 23.67 -8.42 -11.70
C HIS A 146 24.55 -7.54 -10.82
N ARG A 147 25.03 -6.43 -11.38
CA ARG A 147 25.76 -5.41 -10.64
C ARG A 147 25.20 -4.05 -10.99
N ALA A 148 24.90 -3.24 -9.97
CA ALA A 148 24.34 -1.90 -10.11
C ALA A 148 25.02 -0.91 -9.15
N ASP A 149 24.92 0.38 -9.47
CA ASP A 149 25.39 1.44 -8.59
C ASP A 149 24.45 1.61 -7.38
N LEU A 150 23.16 1.36 -7.60
CA LEU A 150 22.12 1.39 -6.58
C LEU A 150 21.19 0.20 -6.75
N VAL A 151 20.86 -0.48 -5.67
CA VAL A 151 19.84 -1.53 -5.61
C VAL A 151 18.69 -1.04 -4.74
N VAL A 152 17.49 -0.96 -5.32
CA VAL A 152 16.28 -0.55 -4.61
C VAL A 152 15.41 -1.78 -4.32
N GLY A 153 15.29 -2.14 -3.05
CA GLY A 153 14.42 -3.21 -2.58
C GLY A 153 12.97 -2.69 -2.44
N ALA A 154 12.14 -3.02 -3.41
CA ALA A 154 10.68 -2.78 -3.44
C ALA A 154 9.91 -4.12 -3.45
N ASP A 155 10.51 -5.17 -2.93
CA ASP A 155 10.13 -6.58 -3.00
C ASP A 155 9.20 -7.01 -1.86
N GLY A 156 8.56 -6.03 -1.21
CA GLY A 156 7.41 -6.22 -0.34
C GLY A 156 7.77 -6.77 1.04
N VAL A 157 6.74 -7.22 1.75
CA VAL A 157 6.83 -7.63 3.16
C VAL A 157 7.81 -8.77 3.41
N HIS A 158 8.06 -9.62 2.41
CA HIS A 158 9.02 -10.73 2.47
C HIS A 158 10.37 -10.40 1.78
N SER A 159 10.76 -9.14 1.80
CA SER A 159 11.92 -8.62 1.10
C SER A 159 13.20 -9.43 1.30
N ARG A 160 13.82 -9.83 0.20
CA ARG A 160 15.15 -10.44 0.15
C ARG A 160 16.24 -9.39 0.33
N ILE A 161 16.05 -8.21 -0.24
CA ILE A 161 17.01 -7.10 -0.06
C ILE A 161 17.12 -6.74 1.43
N ARG A 162 15.98 -6.66 2.14
CA ARG A 162 15.99 -6.42 3.60
C ARG A 162 16.74 -7.49 4.37
N THR A 163 16.64 -8.77 3.99
CA THR A 163 17.34 -9.85 4.68
C THR A 163 18.82 -9.95 4.31
N ALA A 164 19.23 -9.34 3.21
CA ALA A 164 20.60 -9.35 2.73
C ALA A 164 21.48 -8.25 3.35
N GLY A 165 20.88 -7.13 3.78
CA GLY A 165 21.59 -6.00 4.40
C GLY A 165 21.30 -5.84 5.89
N ASP A 166 22.04 -4.92 6.54
CA ASP A 166 21.84 -4.55 7.93
C ASP A 166 20.93 -3.32 8.05
N PHE A 167 19.65 -3.55 8.05
CA PHE A 167 18.62 -2.51 8.16
C PHE A 167 18.04 -2.38 9.58
N GLY A 168 18.48 -3.20 10.55
CA GLY A 168 17.92 -3.25 11.90
C GLY A 168 16.42 -3.55 11.88
N ALA A 169 15.99 -4.47 11.01
CA ALA A 169 14.59 -4.74 10.71
C ALA A 169 13.89 -5.48 11.85
N ARG A 170 12.70 -5.01 12.20
CA ARG A 170 11.77 -5.67 13.13
C ARG A 170 10.53 -6.10 12.34
N VAL A 171 10.41 -7.39 12.07
CA VAL A 171 9.23 -7.99 11.43
C VAL A 171 8.34 -8.55 12.53
N ARG A 172 7.15 -7.98 12.68
CA ARG A 172 6.17 -8.48 13.65
C ARG A 172 5.37 -9.63 13.05
N PRO A 173 5.07 -10.66 13.86
CA PRO A 173 4.29 -11.80 13.38
C PRO A 173 2.92 -11.34 12.85
N PRO A 174 2.29 -12.15 11.97
CA PRO A 174 1.01 -11.82 11.39
C PRO A 174 -0.05 -11.53 12.46
N GLY A 175 -0.61 -10.33 12.42
CA GLY A 175 -1.66 -9.85 13.32
C GLY A 175 -3.06 -10.12 12.79
N ILE A 176 -3.89 -9.06 12.77
CA ILE A 176 -5.28 -9.11 12.29
C ILE A 176 -5.31 -9.58 10.83
N ALA A 177 -6.29 -10.44 10.56
CA ALA A 177 -6.58 -10.91 9.22
C ALA A 177 -7.76 -10.14 8.62
N TYR A 178 -7.71 -9.92 7.31
CA TYR A 178 -8.80 -9.33 6.53
C TYR A 178 -9.18 -10.24 5.38
N LEU A 179 -10.48 -10.25 5.11
CA LEU A 179 -11.08 -10.76 3.88
C LEU A 179 -11.27 -9.60 2.93
N ARG A 180 -11.12 -9.83 1.65
CA ARG A 180 -11.33 -8.84 0.58
C ARG A 180 -11.97 -9.51 -0.61
N ALA A 181 -12.86 -8.80 -1.30
CA ALA A 181 -13.36 -9.23 -2.59
C ALA A 181 -13.72 -8.04 -3.48
N LEU A 182 -13.80 -8.31 -4.78
CA LEU A 182 -14.50 -7.50 -5.77
C LEU A 182 -15.78 -8.25 -6.14
N VAL A 183 -16.90 -7.55 -6.09
CA VAL A 183 -18.21 -8.10 -6.42
C VAL A 183 -18.93 -7.20 -7.42
N ASP A 184 -19.71 -7.82 -8.29
CA ASP A 184 -20.54 -7.15 -9.29
C ASP A 184 -21.89 -6.70 -8.66
N VAL A 185 -21.76 -5.83 -7.66
CA VAL A 185 -22.89 -5.20 -6.97
C VAL A 185 -22.50 -3.75 -6.69
N GLU A 186 -23.36 -2.82 -7.00
CA GLU A 186 -23.09 -1.41 -6.69
C GLU A 186 -23.29 -1.13 -5.20
N ALA A 187 -22.29 -0.58 -4.55
CA ALA A 187 -22.41 0.00 -3.21
C ALA A 187 -22.84 1.45 -3.31
N ALA A 188 -23.83 1.84 -2.52
CA ALA A 188 -24.41 3.18 -2.57
C ALA A 188 -23.42 4.29 -2.17
N GLN A 189 -22.49 4.05 -1.25
CA GLN A 189 -21.50 5.02 -0.75
C GLN A 189 -20.30 4.33 -0.12
N GLY A 190 -19.14 5.01 -0.13
CA GLY A 190 -17.95 4.56 0.61
C GLY A 190 -18.18 4.70 2.12
N VAL A 191 -18.19 3.57 2.83
CA VAL A 191 -18.35 3.53 4.28
C VAL A 191 -17.38 2.56 4.91
N GLU A 192 -17.04 2.84 6.16
CA GLU A 192 -16.32 1.95 7.05
C GLU A 192 -17.14 1.73 8.32
N ALA A 193 -17.68 0.52 8.49
CA ALA A 193 -18.49 0.16 9.65
C ALA A 193 -17.60 -0.48 10.73
N TRP A 194 -17.63 0.09 11.95
CA TRP A 194 -16.93 -0.45 13.13
C TRP A 194 -17.92 -1.18 14.03
N THR A 195 -17.80 -2.49 14.06
CA THR A 195 -18.82 -3.39 14.62
C THR A 195 -18.27 -4.28 15.72
N GLY A 196 -19.11 -5.15 16.27
CA GLY A 196 -18.68 -6.22 17.19
C GLY A 196 -17.92 -7.36 16.51
N ALA A 197 -17.96 -7.43 15.18
CA ALA A 197 -17.18 -8.39 14.39
C ALA A 197 -15.86 -7.77 13.86
N GLY A 198 -15.60 -6.49 14.14
CA GLY A 198 -14.49 -5.72 13.63
C GLY A 198 -14.92 -4.71 12.57
N ILE A 199 -14.09 -4.48 11.59
CA ILE A 199 -14.30 -3.48 10.52
C ILE A 199 -14.91 -4.16 9.28
N PHE A 200 -15.88 -3.49 8.66
CA PHE A 200 -16.35 -3.77 7.30
C PHE A 200 -16.27 -2.48 6.48
N GLY A 201 -15.54 -2.50 5.39
CA GLY A 201 -15.45 -1.35 4.47
C GLY A 201 -15.89 -1.72 3.08
N SER A 202 -16.62 -0.82 2.40
CA SER A 202 -17.05 -1.00 1.02
C SER A 202 -16.88 0.28 0.22
N PHE A 203 -16.39 0.14 -1.02
CA PHE A 203 -16.08 1.25 -1.89
C PHE A 203 -16.42 0.91 -3.34
N ALA A 204 -17.06 1.83 -4.04
CA ALA A 204 -17.29 1.70 -5.46
C ALA A 204 -15.94 1.68 -6.22
N VAL A 205 -15.81 0.76 -7.16
CA VAL A 205 -14.75 0.69 -8.16
C VAL A 205 -15.38 0.62 -9.53
N ASP A 206 -14.60 0.71 -10.57
CA ASP A 206 -15.14 0.51 -11.91
C ASP A 206 -15.71 -0.90 -12.06
N GLY A 207 -17.00 -1.00 -12.51
CA GLY A 207 -17.73 -2.25 -12.68
C GLY A 207 -18.04 -3.02 -11.39
N GLY A 208 -18.32 -2.32 -10.24
CA GLY A 208 -18.81 -2.98 -9.03
C GLY A 208 -18.30 -2.39 -7.72
N THR A 209 -18.18 -3.23 -6.72
CA THR A 209 -17.75 -2.85 -5.36
C THR A 209 -16.57 -3.67 -4.87
N TYR A 210 -15.58 -2.99 -4.37
CA TYR A 210 -14.57 -3.57 -3.51
C TYR A 210 -15.03 -3.52 -2.06
N PHE A 211 -14.95 -4.63 -1.34
CA PHE A 211 -15.11 -4.63 0.09
C PHE A 211 -13.97 -5.34 0.82
N PHE A 212 -13.79 -4.99 2.09
CA PHE A 212 -12.95 -5.69 3.01
C PHE A 212 -13.67 -5.89 4.36
N ALA A 213 -13.31 -6.95 5.06
CA ALA A 213 -13.88 -7.27 6.36
C ALA A 213 -12.83 -7.87 7.29
N SER A 214 -12.89 -7.52 8.57
CA SER A 214 -12.05 -8.16 9.59
C SER A 214 -12.38 -9.64 9.73
N ALA A 215 -11.35 -10.43 9.99
CA ALA A 215 -11.47 -11.87 10.22
C ALA A 215 -10.93 -12.29 11.60
N GLY A 216 -10.85 -11.33 12.54
CA GLY A 216 -10.22 -11.50 13.84
C GLY A 216 -11.07 -12.21 14.90
N THR A 217 -12.41 -12.24 14.79
CA THR A 217 -13.28 -12.88 15.79
C THR A 217 -13.18 -14.40 15.75
N ARG A 218 -13.52 -15.05 16.87
CA ARG A 218 -13.54 -16.54 16.93
C ARG A 218 -14.46 -17.13 15.88
N ALA A 219 -15.65 -16.55 15.69
CA ALA A 219 -16.63 -17.00 14.71
C ALA A 219 -16.11 -16.88 13.28
N CYS A 220 -15.51 -15.74 12.90
CA CYS A 220 -14.89 -15.56 11.58
C CYS A 220 -13.74 -16.57 11.36
N ARG A 221 -12.83 -16.72 12.34
CA ARG A 221 -11.73 -17.69 12.21
C ARG A 221 -12.22 -19.12 12.03
N HIS A 222 -13.29 -19.51 12.73
CA HIS A 222 -13.88 -20.83 12.57
C HIS A 222 -14.48 -21.04 11.18
N ALA A 223 -15.28 -20.09 10.71
CA ALA A 223 -15.85 -20.11 9.36
C ALA A 223 -14.77 -20.18 8.27
N ILE A 224 -13.68 -19.42 8.43
CA ILE A 224 -12.55 -19.43 7.49
C ILE A 224 -11.82 -20.77 7.50
N ALA A 225 -11.55 -21.33 8.67
CA ALA A 225 -10.87 -22.63 8.79
C ALA A 225 -11.71 -23.77 8.18
N ALA A 226 -13.04 -23.70 8.34
CA ALA A 226 -13.98 -24.64 7.74
C ALA A 226 -14.28 -24.35 6.26
N ARG A 227 -13.81 -23.23 5.69
CA ARG A 227 -14.17 -22.72 4.35
C ARG A 227 -15.68 -22.55 4.18
N ASP A 228 -16.38 -22.23 5.28
CA ASP A 228 -17.83 -22.09 5.35
C ASP A 228 -18.24 -20.63 5.06
N LEU A 229 -18.66 -20.41 3.81
CA LEU A 229 -19.09 -19.09 3.35
C LEU A 229 -20.42 -18.66 4.00
N GLU A 230 -21.33 -19.62 4.27
CA GLU A 230 -22.62 -19.30 4.91
C GLU A 230 -22.44 -18.88 6.37
N ALA A 231 -21.59 -19.60 7.13
CA ALA A 231 -21.25 -19.16 8.47
C ALA A 231 -20.61 -17.76 8.50
N LEU A 232 -19.73 -17.45 7.52
CA LEU A 232 -19.13 -16.14 7.39
C LEU A 232 -20.16 -15.05 7.08
N ARG A 233 -21.09 -15.32 6.14
CA ARG A 233 -22.23 -14.45 5.80
C ARG A 233 -23.11 -14.19 7.03
N ALA A 234 -23.44 -15.21 7.81
CA ALA A 234 -24.26 -15.08 9.01
C ALA A 234 -23.59 -14.20 10.08
N VAL A 235 -22.27 -14.29 10.26
CA VAL A 235 -21.53 -13.42 11.19
C VAL A 235 -21.70 -11.95 10.79
N TRP A 236 -21.45 -11.62 9.51
CA TRP A 236 -21.47 -10.25 9.05
C TRP A 236 -22.89 -9.71 8.85
N ALA A 237 -23.85 -10.51 8.42
CA ALA A 237 -25.27 -10.13 8.35
C ALA A 237 -25.81 -9.68 9.71
N ARG A 238 -25.39 -10.35 10.80
CA ARG A 238 -25.75 -9.97 12.17
C ARG A 238 -25.02 -8.71 12.66
N ALA A 239 -23.72 -8.58 12.32
CA ALA A 239 -22.89 -7.48 12.79
C ALA A 239 -23.11 -6.18 12.00
N TYR A 240 -23.37 -6.28 10.70
CA TYR A 240 -23.57 -5.19 9.75
C TYR A 240 -24.49 -5.63 8.61
N PRO A 241 -25.81 -5.50 8.73
CA PRO A 241 -26.77 -5.93 7.71
C PRO A 241 -26.51 -5.42 6.28
N PRO A 242 -26.02 -4.20 6.06
CA PRO A 242 -25.67 -3.74 4.71
C PRO A 242 -24.58 -4.56 4.00
N SER A 243 -23.88 -5.45 4.70
CA SER A 243 -22.93 -6.40 4.09
C SER A 243 -23.60 -7.55 3.33
N ILE A 244 -24.91 -7.78 3.54
CA ILE A 244 -25.65 -8.95 2.98
C ILE A 244 -25.54 -9.01 1.46
N PRO A 245 -25.87 -7.96 0.67
CA PRO A 245 -25.78 -8.05 -0.78
C PRO A 245 -24.36 -8.28 -1.27
N LEU A 246 -23.36 -7.67 -0.62
CA LEU A 246 -21.96 -7.79 -1.00
C LEU A 246 -21.41 -9.19 -0.75
N LEU A 247 -21.63 -9.74 0.44
CA LEU A 247 -21.23 -11.11 0.76
C LEU A 247 -22.07 -12.15 0.03
N GLY A 248 -23.34 -11.85 -0.25
CA GLY A 248 -24.22 -12.67 -1.08
C GLY A 248 -23.71 -12.83 -2.51
N ALA A 249 -23.06 -11.81 -3.06
CA ALA A 249 -22.50 -11.84 -4.40
C ALA A 249 -21.19 -12.66 -4.53
N VAL A 250 -20.52 -12.95 -3.41
CA VAL A 250 -19.38 -13.88 -3.40
C VAL A 250 -19.88 -15.30 -3.65
N ARG A 251 -19.51 -15.92 -4.75
CA ARG A 251 -20.06 -17.24 -5.17
C ARG A 251 -19.33 -18.42 -4.52
N ARG A 252 -18.03 -18.32 -4.38
CA ARG A 252 -17.16 -19.37 -3.83
C ARG A 252 -16.25 -18.80 -2.77
N PHE A 253 -15.87 -19.64 -1.81
CA PHE A 253 -14.94 -19.22 -0.76
C PHE A 253 -13.59 -18.72 -1.33
N ASP A 254 -13.15 -19.30 -2.46
CA ASP A 254 -11.90 -18.91 -3.14
C ASP A 254 -11.96 -17.55 -3.85
N ASP A 255 -13.15 -16.98 -4.00
CA ASP A 255 -13.31 -15.61 -4.51
C ASP A 255 -12.93 -14.57 -3.42
N LEU A 256 -12.78 -15.00 -2.17
CA LEU A 256 -12.30 -14.19 -1.07
C LEU A 256 -10.77 -14.20 -1.01
N ILE A 257 -10.19 -13.03 -1.04
CA ILE A 257 -8.76 -12.85 -0.80
C ILE A 257 -8.55 -12.73 0.71
N PHE A 258 -7.82 -13.67 1.28
CA PHE A 258 -7.49 -13.68 2.68
C PHE A 258 -6.03 -13.32 2.90
N ASN A 259 -5.77 -12.32 3.75
CA ASN A 259 -4.41 -11.99 4.13
C ASN A 259 -4.30 -11.53 5.59
N ARG A 260 -3.19 -11.85 6.20
CA ARG A 260 -2.80 -11.37 7.53
C ARG A 260 -1.88 -10.16 7.40
N VAL A 261 -2.09 -9.18 8.25
CA VAL A 261 -1.26 -7.98 8.30
C VAL A 261 0.07 -8.31 8.96
N ILE A 262 1.15 -8.25 8.21
CA ILE A 262 2.52 -8.29 8.72
C ILE A 262 2.99 -6.84 8.82
N ARG A 263 3.66 -6.48 9.92
CA ARG A 263 4.25 -5.16 10.10
C ARG A 263 5.75 -5.24 10.08
N VAL A 264 6.36 -4.32 9.35
CA VAL A 264 7.81 -4.18 9.23
C VAL A 264 8.20 -2.78 9.68
N ASP A 265 9.25 -2.69 10.47
CA ASP A 265 9.89 -1.42 10.84
C ASP A 265 11.40 -1.60 10.75
N CYS A 266 12.03 -0.86 9.84
CA CYS A 266 13.47 -0.85 9.67
C CYS A 266 14.08 0.38 10.36
N GLN A 267 15.13 0.17 11.16
CA GLN A 267 15.85 1.26 11.83
C GLN A 267 16.67 2.08 10.82
N ARG A 268 17.15 1.44 9.79
CA ARG A 268 17.84 2.03 8.63
C ARG A 268 17.13 1.60 7.37
N TRP A 269 17.13 2.47 6.36
CA TRP A 269 16.56 2.17 5.04
C TRP A 269 17.64 2.07 3.97
N VAL A 270 18.86 2.33 4.35
CA VAL A 270 20.05 2.29 3.49
C VAL A 270 21.16 1.48 4.16
N ASP A 271 21.82 0.65 3.37
CA ASP A 271 22.99 -0.11 3.75
C ASP A 271 23.96 -0.26 2.54
N GLY A 272 25.00 0.59 2.48
CA GLY A 272 25.87 0.68 1.31
C GLY A 272 25.10 1.15 0.06
N ARG A 273 25.09 0.31 -0.98
CA ARG A 273 24.35 0.55 -2.22
C ARG A 273 22.91 -0.02 -2.21
N LEU A 274 22.48 -0.57 -1.09
CA LEU A 274 21.11 -1.10 -0.94
C LEU A 274 20.23 -0.04 -0.30
N ALA A 275 19.05 0.21 -0.90
CA ALA A 275 18.01 1.07 -0.34
C ALA A 275 16.67 0.33 -0.33
N LEU A 276 15.87 0.54 0.72
CA LEU A 276 14.54 -0.05 0.83
C LEU A 276 13.45 1.00 0.65
N LEU A 277 12.31 0.61 0.08
CA LEU A 277 11.09 1.42 0.05
C LEU A 277 9.83 0.56 0.20
N GLY A 278 8.71 1.22 0.51
CA GLY A 278 7.42 0.57 0.63
C GLY A 278 7.40 -0.53 1.70
N ASP A 279 6.66 -1.60 1.44
CA ASP A 279 6.48 -2.69 2.40
C ASP A 279 7.79 -3.43 2.74
N ALA A 280 8.83 -3.32 1.92
CA ALA A 280 10.15 -3.85 2.24
C ALA A 280 10.77 -3.12 3.43
N ALA A 281 10.53 -1.81 3.58
CA ALA A 281 11.05 -0.97 4.65
C ALA A 281 10.07 -0.81 5.83
N HIS A 282 8.75 -0.72 5.54
CA HIS A 282 7.79 -0.19 6.51
C HIS A 282 6.35 -0.73 6.33
N ALA A 283 6.16 -2.00 6.05
CA ALA A 283 4.83 -2.59 5.98
C ALA A 283 4.01 -2.26 7.23
N MET A 284 2.81 -1.70 7.03
CA MET A 284 1.97 -1.14 8.09
C MET A 284 0.55 -1.67 8.07
N SER A 285 -0.22 -1.33 9.11
CA SER A 285 -1.66 -1.60 9.17
C SER A 285 -2.40 -0.90 8.03
N PRO A 286 -3.37 -1.55 7.34
CA PRO A 286 -4.06 -0.96 6.19
C PRO A 286 -5.10 0.13 6.55
N ASN A 287 -5.35 0.37 7.82
CA ASN A 287 -6.46 1.17 8.34
C ASN A 287 -6.51 2.64 7.89
N LEU A 288 -5.43 3.18 7.36
CA LEU A 288 -5.40 4.51 6.74
C LEU A 288 -5.24 4.47 5.21
N GLY A 289 -5.20 3.28 4.61
CA GLY A 289 -5.00 3.13 3.17
C GLY A 289 -3.66 3.65 2.63
N GLN A 290 -2.64 3.84 3.50
CA GLN A 290 -1.42 4.57 3.14
C GLN A 290 -0.24 3.69 2.69
N GLY A 291 -0.32 2.37 2.72
CA GLY A 291 0.83 1.52 2.36
C GLY A 291 1.37 1.79 0.95
N ALA A 292 0.52 1.68 -0.06
CA ALA A 292 0.90 1.93 -1.45
C ALA A 292 1.19 3.42 -1.73
N ASN A 293 0.40 4.33 -1.13
CA ASN A 293 0.63 5.77 -1.25
C ASN A 293 1.99 6.16 -0.67
N SER A 294 2.38 5.60 0.48
CA SER A 294 3.71 5.81 1.07
C SER A 294 4.83 5.30 0.16
N ALA A 295 4.66 4.14 -0.49
CA ALA A 295 5.63 3.61 -1.42
C ALA A 295 5.81 4.49 -2.68
N LEU A 296 4.73 5.08 -3.18
CA LEU A 296 4.78 6.07 -4.26
C LEU A 296 5.55 7.33 -3.84
N VAL A 297 5.25 7.85 -2.63
CA VAL A 297 5.96 9.00 -2.07
C VAL A 297 7.44 8.69 -1.82
N ASP A 298 7.76 7.47 -1.35
CA ASP A 298 9.16 7.03 -1.20
C ASP A 298 9.92 7.10 -2.52
N ALA A 299 9.30 6.63 -3.62
CA ALA A 299 9.90 6.65 -4.94
C ALA A 299 10.20 8.09 -5.43
N ALA A 300 9.24 9.00 -5.25
CA ALA A 300 9.42 10.41 -5.62
C ALA A 300 10.50 11.10 -4.78
N VAL A 301 10.49 10.90 -3.46
CA VAL A 301 11.48 11.49 -2.57
C VAL A 301 12.87 10.92 -2.79
N LEU A 302 12.99 9.61 -3.08
CA LEU A 302 14.29 9.02 -3.45
C LEU A 302 14.88 9.74 -4.68
N LEU A 303 14.08 9.94 -5.72
CA LEU A 303 14.50 10.70 -6.90
C LEU A 303 14.92 12.13 -6.54
N ASP A 304 14.11 12.85 -5.77
CA ASP A 304 14.36 14.25 -5.38
C ASP A 304 15.70 14.39 -4.63
N GLU A 305 15.93 13.51 -3.65
CA GLU A 305 17.15 13.56 -2.84
C GLU A 305 18.39 13.16 -3.65
N LEU A 306 18.29 12.18 -4.55
CA LEU A 306 19.39 11.83 -5.45
C LEU A 306 19.75 12.98 -6.40
N ARG A 307 18.77 13.70 -6.95
CA ARG A 307 19.02 14.87 -7.82
C ARG A 307 19.75 16.00 -7.10
N ARG A 308 19.38 16.26 -5.85
CA ARG A 308 19.93 17.35 -5.02
C ARG A 308 21.30 17.04 -4.45
N ALA A 309 21.62 15.77 -4.28
CA ALA A 309 22.84 15.35 -3.63
C ALA A 309 24.10 15.53 -4.51
N ALA A 310 25.25 15.66 -3.87
CA ALA A 310 26.54 15.68 -4.54
C ALA A 310 26.93 14.27 -5.03
N ASP A 311 26.62 13.25 -4.23
CA ASP A 311 26.97 11.85 -4.50
C ASP A 311 25.84 10.90 -4.03
N LEU A 312 25.94 9.63 -4.39
CA LEU A 312 24.94 8.60 -4.09
C LEU A 312 24.72 8.43 -2.58
N ALA A 313 25.78 8.38 -1.80
CA ALA A 313 25.70 8.11 -0.37
C ALA A 313 24.93 9.22 0.36
N SER A 314 25.29 10.48 0.07
CA SER A 314 24.61 11.65 0.65
C SER A 314 23.13 11.73 0.24
N GLY A 315 22.78 11.36 -1.00
CA GLY A 315 21.40 11.30 -1.47
C GLY A 315 20.58 10.22 -0.77
N LEU A 316 21.14 9.04 -0.60
CA LEU A 316 20.48 7.94 0.12
C LEU A 316 20.29 8.27 1.60
N ASP A 317 21.27 8.91 2.24
CA ASP A 317 21.15 9.37 3.62
C ASP A 317 20.06 10.45 3.78
N ALA A 318 19.96 11.39 2.84
CA ALA A 318 18.92 12.40 2.83
C ALA A 318 17.54 11.77 2.64
N TYR A 319 17.41 10.79 1.74
CA TYR A 319 16.19 10.03 1.53
C TYR A 319 15.67 9.40 2.83
N GLN A 320 16.50 8.61 3.54
CA GLN A 320 16.04 7.95 4.75
C GLN A 320 15.75 8.95 5.88
N ARG A 321 16.51 10.03 6.03
CA ARG A 321 16.25 11.08 7.02
C ARG A 321 14.92 11.78 6.80
N ARG A 322 14.54 12.04 5.53
CA ARG A 322 13.27 12.69 5.18
C ARG A 322 12.09 11.73 5.32
N ARG A 323 12.22 10.50 4.81
CA ARG A 323 11.08 9.59 4.69
C ARG A 323 10.75 8.83 5.96
N ARG A 324 11.75 8.26 6.62
CA ARG A 324 11.53 7.36 7.74
C ARG A 324 10.68 7.97 8.87
N PRO A 325 10.94 9.20 9.38
CA PRO A 325 10.10 9.80 10.44
C PRO A 325 8.66 10.04 9.98
N ALA A 326 8.44 10.48 8.74
CA ALA A 326 7.11 10.72 8.18
C ALA A 326 6.29 9.43 8.13
N VAL A 327 6.88 8.37 7.57
CA VAL A 327 6.23 7.05 7.47
C VAL A 327 5.97 6.42 8.84
N GLN A 328 6.89 6.58 9.80
CA GLN A 328 6.67 6.08 11.16
C GLN A 328 5.50 6.77 11.86
N ARG A 329 5.24 8.07 11.59
CA ARG A 329 4.04 8.75 12.11
C ARG A 329 2.77 8.12 11.52
N VAL A 330 2.75 7.89 10.20
CA VAL A 330 1.62 7.24 9.53
C VAL A 330 1.39 5.82 10.05
N ALA A 331 2.45 5.02 10.16
CA ALA A 331 2.37 3.63 10.63
C ALA A 331 1.83 3.54 12.07
N ARG A 332 2.23 4.48 12.95
CA ARG A 332 1.69 4.59 14.32
C ARG A 332 0.22 4.98 14.31
N ALA A 333 -0.16 5.99 13.53
CA ALA A 333 -1.56 6.42 13.41
C ALA A 333 -2.44 5.30 12.85
N ALA A 334 -1.99 4.61 11.80
CA ALA A 334 -2.69 3.46 11.23
C ALA A 334 -2.84 2.31 12.24
N GLY A 335 -1.81 2.06 13.04
CA GLY A 335 -1.84 1.05 14.10
C GLY A 335 -2.83 1.40 15.20
N SER A 336 -2.86 2.65 15.67
CA SER A 336 -3.79 3.14 16.70
C SER A 336 -5.23 3.10 16.20
N MET A 337 -5.47 3.58 14.95
CA MET A 337 -6.80 3.52 14.34
C MET A 337 -7.31 2.09 14.25
N GLY A 338 -6.46 1.16 13.77
CA GLY A 338 -6.80 -0.26 13.70
C GLY A 338 -7.09 -0.87 15.06
N ALA A 339 -6.33 -0.53 16.09
CA ALA A 339 -6.56 -1.02 17.43
C ALA A 339 -7.92 -0.55 18.00
N LEU A 340 -8.29 0.72 17.75
CA LEU A 340 -9.59 1.24 18.12
C LEU A 340 -10.74 0.57 17.36
N ALA A 341 -10.58 0.42 16.06
CA ALA A 341 -11.61 -0.14 15.19
C ALA A 341 -11.90 -1.63 15.48
N GLU A 342 -10.87 -2.38 15.87
CA GLU A 342 -10.97 -3.83 16.17
C GLU A 342 -11.42 -4.14 17.60
N ILE A 343 -11.82 -3.16 18.40
CA ILE A 343 -12.40 -3.40 19.72
C ILE A 343 -13.72 -4.15 19.58
N THR A 344 -13.78 -5.41 20.05
CA THR A 344 -14.97 -6.25 20.01
C THR A 344 -15.73 -6.35 21.32
N ASN A 345 -15.07 -6.07 22.46
CA ASN A 345 -15.71 -6.07 23.78
C ASN A 345 -16.83 -5.02 23.85
N PRO A 346 -18.07 -5.37 24.27
CA PRO A 346 -19.21 -4.46 24.23
C PRO A 346 -19.04 -3.20 25.07
N VAL A 347 -18.46 -3.33 26.27
CA VAL A 347 -18.24 -2.19 27.19
C VAL A 347 -17.17 -1.24 26.61
N ALA A 348 -16.05 -1.81 26.16
CA ALA A 348 -14.97 -1.02 25.57
C ALA A 348 -15.42 -0.33 24.27
N ARG A 349 -16.27 -0.98 23.46
CA ARG A 349 -16.90 -0.36 22.29
C ARG A 349 -17.80 0.82 22.69
N TRP A 350 -18.64 0.63 23.71
CA TRP A 350 -19.52 1.70 24.21
C TRP A 350 -18.69 2.92 24.64
N LEU A 351 -17.60 2.70 25.40
CA LEU A 351 -16.68 3.77 25.83
C LEU A 351 -16.02 4.45 24.62
N ARG A 352 -15.53 3.66 23.67
CA ARG A 352 -14.96 4.19 22.41
C ARG A 352 -15.98 5.09 21.69
N ASP A 353 -17.19 4.57 21.47
CA ASP A 353 -18.19 5.20 20.60
C ASP A 353 -18.81 6.45 21.28
N ARG A 354 -18.94 6.45 22.61
CA ARG A 354 -19.62 7.51 23.37
C ARG A 354 -18.68 8.56 23.96
N LEU A 355 -17.42 8.21 24.21
CA LEU A 355 -16.46 9.10 24.87
C LEU A 355 -15.24 9.38 23.99
N LEU A 356 -14.53 8.35 23.53
CA LEU A 356 -13.24 8.56 22.85
C LEU A 356 -13.39 9.20 21.47
N LEU A 357 -14.28 8.70 20.61
CA LEU A 357 -14.45 9.23 19.26
C LEU A 357 -14.99 10.66 19.23
N PRO A 358 -16.01 11.04 20.03
CA PRO A 358 -16.47 12.43 20.08
C PRO A 358 -15.39 13.41 20.58
N VAL A 359 -14.60 12.99 21.57
CA VAL A 359 -13.48 13.80 22.09
C VAL A 359 -12.39 13.92 21.02
N ALA A 360 -12.01 12.81 20.37
CA ALA A 360 -11.02 12.82 19.31
C ALA A 360 -11.47 13.68 18.12
N ALA A 361 -12.75 13.64 17.75
CA ALA A 361 -13.32 14.48 16.69
C ALA A 361 -13.24 15.97 17.02
N ARG A 362 -13.36 16.33 18.31
CA ARG A 362 -13.36 17.74 18.76
C ARG A 362 -11.96 18.31 18.95
N PHE A 363 -11.02 17.49 19.41
CA PHE A 363 -9.65 17.91 19.77
C PHE A 363 -8.56 17.23 18.91
N GLY A 364 -8.95 16.34 18.01
CA GLY A 364 -8.04 15.66 17.08
C GLY A 364 -7.36 16.68 16.19
N GLY A 365 -6.02 16.75 16.30
CA GLY A 365 -5.23 17.60 15.41
C GLY A 365 -5.35 17.20 13.93
N ASP A 366 -4.60 17.87 13.09
CA ASP A 366 -4.65 17.68 11.64
C ASP A 366 -4.20 16.27 11.21
N ALA A 367 -5.13 15.29 11.34
CA ALA A 367 -4.92 13.92 10.91
C ALA A 367 -4.63 13.85 9.40
N ALA A 368 -5.13 14.82 8.63
CA ALA A 368 -4.87 14.93 7.21
C ALA A 368 -3.40 15.21 6.92
N ALA A 369 -2.75 16.07 7.71
CA ALA A 369 -1.31 16.36 7.57
C ALA A 369 -0.43 15.13 7.83
N VAL A 370 -0.81 14.29 8.81
CA VAL A 370 -0.08 13.03 9.07
C VAL A 370 -0.17 12.08 7.87
N VAL A 371 -1.34 11.96 7.26
CA VAL A 371 -1.59 11.07 6.11
C VAL A 371 -0.91 11.60 4.85
N MET A 372 -0.85 12.92 4.68
CA MET A 372 -0.32 13.56 3.47
C MET A 372 1.18 13.31 3.27
N GLN A 373 1.98 13.26 4.35
CA GLN A 373 3.43 12.98 4.37
C GLN A 373 4.30 14.00 3.62
N GLU A 374 3.91 14.37 2.41
CA GLU A 374 4.53 15.37 1.52
C GLU A 374 3.44 16.16 0.80
N LEU A 375 3.72 17.41 0.45
CA LEU A 375 2.74 18.22 -0.30
C LEU A 375 2.55 17.69 -1.73
N PRO A 376 1.31 17.51 -2.20
CA PRO A 376 1.04 17.02 -3.56
C PRO A 376 1.70 17.86 -4.65
N ALA A 377 1.74 19.20 -4.50
CA ALA A 377 2.40 20.08 -5.45
C ALA A 377 3.91 19.81 -5.55
N THR A 378 4.59 19.53 -4.42
CA THR A 378 6.00 19.14 -4.40
C THR A 378 6.20 17.80 -5.12
N LEU A 379 5.38 16.80 -4.82
CA LEU A 379 5.47 15.47 -5.44
C LEU A 379 5.24 15.55 -6.97
N LEU A 380 4.29 16.35 -7.41
CA LEU A 380 4.01 16.58 -8.82
C LEU A 380 5.20 17.23 -9.55
N ALA A 381 5.86 18.22 -8.91
CA ALA A 381 7.02 18.89 -9.46
C ALA A 381 8.23 17.97 -9.60
N ILE A 382 8.47 17.06 -8.64
CA ILE A 382 9.60 16.12 -8.66
C ILE A 382 9.62 15.26 -9.93
N GLY A 383 8.51 14.70 -10.33
CA GLY A 383 8.47 13.82 -11.49
C GLY A 383 8.44 14.54 -12.84
N ARG A 384 8.14 15.86 -12.86
CA ARG A 384 8.12 16.69 -14.08
C ARG A 384 9.45 17.40 -14.37
N ALA A 385 10.30 17.57 -13.36
CA ALA A 385 11.64 18.14 -13.46
C ALA A 385 12.66 17.10 -13.97
#